data_0e8de3f54c10520e1669f493b87c8baa
#
_entry.id   0e8de3f54c10520e1669f493b87c8baa
#
_cell.length_a   1.000
_cell.length_b   1.000
_cell.length_c   1.000
_cell.angle_alpha   90.00
_cell.angle_beta   90.00
_cell.angle_gamma   90.00
#
_symmetry.space_group_name_H-M   'P 1'
#
loop_
_entity.id
_entity.type
_entity.pdbx_description
1 polymer ?
#
loop_
_entity_poly.entity_id
_entity_poly.type
_entity_poly.pdbx_seq_one_letter_code
_entity_poly.pdbx_strand_id
1 'polypeptide(L)'
;MTQDISFMTKTKALIDNLKSVCANYGLGNDGNEFKIITQVFLYKFLNDKFRYEVKKEKPELADEKNFTETLKSMDEDEYAFLLGSLDPNVPRLQPYHLISHLFTKQNDDDFAKLFDDTLRQISIENAEVFSVKSFSGAKDTLFDELTQFISDSSQRDAFAKALINKLFEFSFEEMFKEKYDFFATIFEYLIKDYNTDSGGKYAEYYTPHAVARIMANIMVPEPVKGVKVYDPSAGSGTLLMSLAHKIGEENCMIYSEDISQKSSNMLRLNLVLNGLTHSIPNIIKTNTIAHPYYLDTKFDYVVSNPPFKLDFSDFHKELDKDAFKKRFFAGIPNIPKAKKESMAIYLLFIQHIMYNLSDTGKAAIVVPTGFITAQSGIEKKIRQRLITNGWLRGVVSMPSNIFASTGTNVSVLFLDKEADSEHIVLMDASKLGETIKEGKNQRTVLTRDEEARIVETFNSKTAVEDLSVVVSKEEIAAKNYSFSAGQYFEMKIEYVDISAEEFEAKMQEFETTLTGLFAEGNALDVEIKKQLKGLKYG
;
A
#
# COMPACT_ATOMS: atom_id res chain seq x y z
N MET A 1 -13.44 4.08 -23.38
CA MET A 1 -13.91 2.78 -22.83
C MET A 1 -13.53 1.56 -23.66
N THR A 2 -13.82 1.46 -24.97
CA THR A 2 -13.47 0.25 -25.77
C THR A 2 -11.96 0.14 -26.07
N GLN A 3 -11.25 1.23 -26.31
CA GLN A 3 -9.80 1.24 -26.53
C GLN A 3 -9.04 0.92 -25.24
N ASP A 4 -9.47 1.45 -24.07
CA ASP A 4 -8.86 1.19 -22.77
C ASP A 4 -8.92 -0.27 -22.37
N ILE A 5 -10.06 -0.95 -22.59
CA ILE A 5 -10.23 -2.38 -22.30
C ILE A 5 -9.28 -3.21 -23.18
N SER A 6 -9.13 -2.87 -24.47
CA SER A 6 -8.23 -3.56 -25.40
C SER A 6 -6.77 -3.43 -24.96
N PHE A 7 -6.34 -2.22 -24.57
CA PHE A 7 -4.96 -1.98 -24.18
C PHE A 7 -4.64 -2.61 -22.80
N MET A 8 -5.56 -2.52 -21.84
CA MET A 8 -5.45 -3.22 -20.55
C MET A 8 -5.24 -4.73 -20.75
N THR A 9 -6.02 -5.33 -21.66
CA THR A 9 -5.91 -6.75 -21.98
C THR A 9 -4.53 -7.08 -22.60
N LYS A 10 -4.03 -6.25 -23.51
CA LYS A 10 -2.70 -6.42 -24.12
C LYS A 10 -1.57 -6.31 -23.09
N THR A 11 -1.68 -5.36 -22.16
CA THR A 11 -0.65 -5.17 -21.11
C THR A 11 -0.65 -6.34 -20.12
N LYS A 12 -1.82 -6.84 -19.73
CA LYS A 12 -1.92 -8.08 -18.93
C LYS A 12 -1.31 -9.27 -19.67
N ALA A 13 -1.59 -9.41 -20.97
CA ALA A 13 -1.01 -10.45 -21.80
C ALA A 13 0.53 -10.32 -21.89
N LEU A 14 1.09 -9.11 -21.93
CA LEU A 14 2.54 -8.92 -21.84
C LEU A 14 3.10 -9.50 -20.53
N ILE A 15 2.47 -9.16 -19.39
CA ILE A 15 2.90 -9.66 -18.07
C ILE A 15 2.84 -11.19 -18.02
N ASP A 16 1.74 -11.79 -18.49
CA ASP A 16 1.57 -13.25 -18.53
C ASP A 16 2.57 -13.93 -19.47
N ASN A 17 2.90 -13.30 -20.59
CA ASN A 17 3.95 -13.77 -21.48
C ASN A 17 5.34 -13.73 -20.83
N LEU A 18 5.65 -12.66 -20.09
CA LEU A 18 6.92 -12.56 -19.33
C LEU A 18 7.00 -13.63 -18.24
N LYS A 19 5.89 -13.89 -17.52
CA LYS A 19 5.80 -15.02 -16.57
C LYS A 19 6.05 -16.36 -17.25
N SER A 20 5.45 -16.58 -18.42
CA SER A 20 5.65 -17.79 -19.19
C SER A 20 7.11 -17.95 -19.62
N VAL A 21 7.79 -16.86 -20.00
CA VAL A 21 9.24 -16.89 -20.28
C VAL A 21 9.99 -17.30 -19.02
N CYS A 22 9.76 -16.68 -17.87
CA CYS A 22 10.43 -17.06 -16.62
C CYS A 22 10.20 -18.54 -16.26
N ALA A 23 8.96 -19.02 -16.37
CA ALA A 23 8.61 -20.40 -16.08
C ALA A 23 9.33 -21.40 -16.99
N ASN A 24 9.47 -21.08 -18.30
CA ASN A 24 10.17 -21.94 -19.27
C ASN A 24 11.68 -22.09 -18.97
N TYR A 25 12.26 -21.16 -18.22
CA TYR A 25 13.67 -21.18 -17.80
C TYR A 25 13.85 -21.53 -16.31
N GLY A 26 12.83 -22.16 -15.69
CA GLY A 26 12.92 -22.70 -14.33
C GLY A 26 12.69 -21.70 -13.20
N LEU A 27 12.18 -20.50 -13.51
CA LEU A 27 11.92 -19.44 -12.52
C LEU A 27 10.42 -19.30 -12.16
N GLY A 28 9.56 -20.21 -12.64
CA GLY A 28 8.12 -20.15 -12.34
C GLY A 28 7.85 -20.24 -10.83
N ASN A 29 7.12 -19.27 -10.28
CA ASN A 29 6.82 -19.13 -8.85
C ASN A 29 8.07 -18.96 -7.94
N ASP A 30 9.22 -18.63 -8.51
CA ASP A 30 10.44 -18.29 -7.77
C ASP A 30 10.42 -16.82 -7.32
N GLY A 31 11.08 -16.51 -6.19
CA GLY A 31 11.20 -15.13 -5.71
C GLY A 31 11.89 -14.17 -6.70
N ASN A 32 12.72 -14.71 -7.61
CA ASN A 32 13.40 -13.95 -8.66
C ASN A 32 12.49 -13.69 -9.87
N GLU A 33 11.45 -14.49 -10.12
CA GLU A 33 10.49 -14.24 -11.20
C GLU A 33 9.89 -12.84 -11.09
N PHE A 34 9.39 -12.48 -9.90
CA PHE A 34 8.83 -11.17 -9.66
C PHE A 34 9.86 -10.04 -9.88
N LYS A 35 11.08 -10.26 -9.42
CA LYS A 35 12.18 -9.29 -9.57
C LYS A 35 12.51 -9.03 -11.03
N ILE A 36 12.58 -10.08 -11.84
CA ILE A 36 12.82 -10.01 -13.28
C ILE A 36 11.68 -9.28 -13.96
N ILE A 37 10.44 -9.72 -13.75
CA ILE A 37 9.26 -9.17 -14.44
C ILE A 37 9.09 -7.68 -14.13
N THR A 38 9.23 -7.26 -12.87
CA THR A 38 9.11 -5.84 -12.49
C THR A 38 10.19 -4.98 -13.12
N GLN A 39 11.43 -5.46 -13.20
CA GLN A 39 12.54 -4.71 -13.80
C GLN A 39 12.45 -4.67 -15.34
N VAL A 40 12.10 -5.78 -15.97
CA VAL A 40 11.89 -5.84 -17.44
C VAL A 40 10.71 -4.97 -17.86
N PHE A 41 9.64 -4.97 -17.07
CA PHE A 41 8.49 -4.07 -17.28
C PHE A 41 8.88 -2.59 -17.12
N LEU A 42 9.67 -2.27 -16.09
CA LEU A 42 10.20 -0.92 -15.89
C LEU A 42 11.09 -0.50 -17.06
N TYR A 43 12.00 -1.37 -17.53
CA TYR A 43 12.83 -1.08 -18.70
C TYR A 43 11.98 -0.78 -19.93
N LYS A 44 10.94 -1.58 -20.20
CA LYS A 44 10.00 -1.33 -21.30
C LYS A 44 9.32 0.03 -21.15
N PHE A 45 8.83 0.34 -19.96
CA PHE A 45 8.18 1.61 -19.69
C PHE A 45 9.12 2.79 -19.93
N LEU A 46 10.35 2.74 -19.40
CA LEU A 46 11.34 3.81 -19.58
C LEU A 46 11.74 3.98 -21.06
N ASN A 47 11.93 2.86 -21.79
CA ASN A 47 12.21 2.89 -23.22
C ASN A 47 11.10 3.61 -24.01
N ASP A 48 9.84 3.27 -23.74
CA ASP A 48 8.72 3.83 -24.48
C ASP A 48 8.44 5.28 -24.05
N LYS A 49 8.62 5.62 -22.77
CA LYS A 49 8.51 6.99 -22.27
C LYS A 49 9.55 7.90 -22.91
N PHE A 50 10.80 7.46 -22.99
CA PHE A 50 11.86 8.18 -23.69
C PHE A 50 11.48 8.43 -25.17
N ARG A 51 11.07 7.38 -25.88
CA ARG A 51 10.65 7.48 -27.29
C ARG A 51 9.49 8.48 -27.47
N TYR A 52 8.50 8.41 -26.60
CA TYR A 52 7.34 9.31 -26.61
C TYR A 52 7.76 10.77 -26.42
N GLU A 53 8.59 11.06 -25.42
CA GLU A 53 9.02 12.45 -25.14
C GLU A 53 9.97 12.99 -26.21
N VAL A 54 10.86 12.15 -26.78
CA VAL A 54 11.68 12.54 -27.93
C VAL A 54 10.82 12.89 -29.14
N LYS A 55 9.80 12.10 -29.46
CA LYS A 55 8.87 12.38 -30.57
C LYS A 55 8.03 13.63 -30.33
N LYS A 56 7.75 13.97 -29.09
CA LYS A 56 7.05 15.20 -28.71
C LYS A 56 7.95 16.43 -28.88
N GLU A 57 9.22 16.31 -28.50
CA GLU A 57 10.23 17.37 -28.63
C GLU A 57 10.68 17.57 -30.10
N LYS A 58 10.82 16.46 -30.86
CA LYS A 58 11.15 16.44 -32.29
C LYS A 58 10.00 15.78 -33.08
N PRO A 59 8.94 16.53 -33.47
CA PRO A 59 7.76 15.98 -34.15
C PRO A 59 8.09 15.32 -35.50
N GLU A 60 9.19 15.69 -36.16
CA GLU A 60 9.69 15.07 -37.37
C GLU A 60 10.04 13.59 -37.21
N LEU A 61 10.29 13.13 -35.96
CA LEU A 61 10.55 11.73 -35.63
C LEU A 61 9.28 10.93 -35.28
N ALA A 62 8.11 11.56 -35.29
CA ALA A 62 6.87 10.87 -34.87
C ALA A 62 6.53 9.66 -35.75
N ASP A 63 6.70 9.82 -37.08
CA ASP A 63 6.42 8.76 -38.05
C ASP A 63 7.69 8.03 -38.55
N GLU A 64 8.84 8.26 -37.88
CA GLU A 64 10.12 7.66 -38.28
C GLU A 64 10.14 6.16 -38.02
N LYS A 65 10.20 5.36 -39.09
CA LYS A 65 10.22 3.90 -39.04
C LYS A 65 11.52 3.36 -38.44
N ASN A 66 12.64 4.09 -38.69
CA ASN A 66 13.97 3.71 -38.23
C ASN A 66 14.44 4.60 -37.08
N PHE A 67 13.55 4.95 -36.16
CA PHE A 67 13.77 5.86 -35.03
C PHE A 67 15.16 5.69 -34.39
N THR A 68 15.56 4.44 -34.09
CA THR A 68 16.85 4.16 -33.45
C THR A 68 18.04 4.52 -34.35
N GLU A 69 17.98 4.23 -35.63
CA GLU A 69 19.06 4.53 -36.58
C GLU A 69 19.16 6.05 -36.83
N THR A 70 18.03 6.73 -36.85
CA THR A 70 18.02 8.20 -36.92
C THR A 70 18.70 8.86 -35.73
N LEU A 71 18.41 8.37 -34.50
CA LEU A 71 19.11 8.83 -33.31
C LEU A 71 20.62 8.53 -33.34
N LYS A 72 21.03 7.39 -33.89
CA LYS A 72 22.45 7.04 -34.05
C LYS A 72 23.19 7.92 -35.08
N SER A 73 22.46 8.47 -36.03
CA SER A 73 23.06 9.36 -37.07
C SER A 73 23.26 10.79 -36.60
N MET A 74 22.72 11.17 -35.46
CA MET A 74 22.99 12.48 -34.84
C MET A 74 24.43 12.55 -34.34
N ASP A 75 25.05 13.74 -34.46
CA ASP A 75 26.33 13.95 -33.80
C ASP A 75 26.19 14.07 -32.29
N GLU A 76 27.32 14.01 -31.56
CA GLU A 76 27.31 14.02 -30.10
C GLU A 76 26.70 15.28 -29.51
N ASP A 77 26.94 16.44 -30.10
CA ASP A 77 26.43 17.73 -29.63
C ASP A 77 24.91 17.84 -29.87
N GLU A 78 24.45 17.41 -31.05
CA GLU A 78 23.01 17.36 -31.35
C GLU A 78 22.26 16.43 -30.42
N TYR A 79 22.83 15.23 -30.16
CA TYR A 79 22.21 14.27 -29.26
C TYR A 79 22.22 14.74 -27.79
N ALA A 80 23.31 15.35 -27.34
CA ALA A 80 23.40 15.96 -26.01
C ALA A 80 22.39 17.10 -25.83
N PHE A 81 22.21 17.94 -26.87
CA PHE A 81 21.20 18.99 -26.87
C PHE A 81 19.79 18.41 -26.76
N LEU A 82 19.49 17.39 -27.55
CA LEU A 82 18.20 16.68 -27.47
C LEU A 82 17.94 16.14 -26.06
N LEU A 83 18.92 15.43 -25.45
CA LEU A 83 18.79 14.94 -24.08
C LEU A 83 18.61 16.09 -23.07
N GLY A 84 19.25 17.23 -23.29
CA GLY A 84 19.14 18.42 -22.44
C GLY A 84 17.78 19.11 -22.53
N SER A 85 17.08 19.01 -23.67
CA SER A 85 15.75 19.60 -23.86
C SER A 85 14.61 18.81 -23.21
N LEU A 86 14.83 17.51 -22.95
CA LEU A 86 13.82 16.67 -22.30
C LEU A 86 13.62 17.06 -20.84
N ASP A 87 12.38 16.89 -20.34
CA ASP A 87 12.09 17.07 -18.91
C ASP A 87 13.08 16.28 -18.03
N PRO A 88 13.59 16.84 -16.93
CA PRO A 88 14.52 16.15 -16.02
C PRO A 88 14.04 14.79 -15.50
N ASN A 89 12.73 14.57 -15.46
CA ASN A 89 12.13 13.32 -14.99
C ASN A 89 12.03 12.24 -16.08
N VAL A 90 12.36 12.57 -17.33
CA VAL A 90 12.43 11.60 -18.43
C VAL A 90 13.74 10.84 -18.38
N PRO A 91 13.75 9.49 -18.55
CA PRO A 91 14.99 8.74 -18.56
C PRO A 91 15.93 9.20 -19.67
N ARG A 92 17.22 9.20 -19.39
CA ARG A 92 18.28 9.47 -20.37
C ARG A 92 18.73 8.14 -20.94
N LEU A 93 18.40 7.87 -22.22
CA LEU A 93 18.78 6.63 -22.90
C LEU A 93 19.64 6.96 -24.12
N GLN A 94 20.68 6.18 -24.33
CA GLN A 94 21.47 6.20 -25.55
C GLN A 94 20.78 5.37 -26.65
N PRO A 95 21.03 5.60 -27.93
CA PRO A 95 20.41 4.82 -29.02
C PRO A 95 20.63 3.31 -28.89
N TYR A 96 21.78 2.89 -28.33
CA TYR A 96 22.12 1.48 -28.10
C TYR A 96 21.46 0.89 -26.84
N HIS A 97 20.81 1.71 -25.99
CA HIS A 97 19.98 1.26 -24.87
C HIS A 97 18.57 0.87 -25.27
N LEU A 98 18.14 1.21 -26.50
CA LEU A 98 16.77 0.99 -26.92
C LEU A 98 16.48 -0.49 -27.20
N ILE A 99 15.28 -0.92 -26.85
CA ILE A 99 14.81 -2.30 -27.09
C ILE A 99 14.90 -2.67 -28.57
N SER A 100 14.60 -1.73 -29.48
CA SER A 100 14.75 -1.91 -30.91
C SER A 100 16.19 -2.20 -31.33
N HIS A 101 17.18 -1.57 -30.68
CA HIS A 101 18.59 -1.90 -30.91
C HIS A 101 18.93 -3.31 -30.43
N LEU A 102 18.58 -3.65 -29.20
CA LEU A 102 18.82 -5.01 -28.68
C LEU A 102 18.15 -6.08 -29.55
N PHE A 103 16.94 -5.80 -30.05
CA PHE A 103 16.23 -6.72 -30.94
C PHE A 103 17.05 -6.99 -32.24
N THR A 104 17.74 -6.00 -32.81
CA THR A 104 18.61 -6.21 -33.98
C THR A 104 19.88 -6.99 -33.66
N LYS A 105 20.30 -6.98 -32.39
CA LYS A 105 21.53 -7.60 -31.89
C LYS A 105 21.35 -9.00 -31.29
N GLN A 106 20.14 -9.53 -31.26
CA GLN A 106 19.82 -10.80 -30.60
C GLN A 106 20.55 -12.04 -31.21
N ASN A 107 21.15 -11.93 -32.39
CA ASN A 107 21.93 -13.00 -33.00
C ASN A 107 23.43 -12.84 -32.77
N ASP A 108 23.88 -11.77 -32.12
CA ASP A 108 25.27 -11.58 -31.75
C ASP A 108 25.65 -12.59 -30.64
N ASP A 109 26.93 -12.94 -30.55
CA ASP A 109 27.46 -13.77 -29.47
C ASP A 109 27.39 -13.00 -28.14
N ASP A 110 27.26 -13.71 -27.02
CA ASP A 110 27.19 -13.14 -25.66
C ASP A 110 26.03 -12.15 -25.46
N PHE A 111 24.87 -12.39 -26.07
CA PHE A 111 23.72 -11.48 -26.00
C PHE A 111 23.22 -11.24 -24.57
N ALA A 112 23.28 -12.23 -23.69
CA ALA A 112 22.95 -12.10 -22.28
C ALA A 112 23.79 -11.02 -21.60
N LYS A 113 25.10 -11.01 -21.89
CA LYS A 113 26.00 -9.97 -21.37
C LYS A 113 25.67 -8.60 -21.92
N LEU A 114 25.40 -8.48 -23.22
CA LEU A 114 24.97 -7.23 -23.85
C LEU A 114 23.69 -6.69 -23.19
N PHE A 115 22.73 -7.57 -22.92
CA PHE A 115 21.49 -7.20 -22.24
C PHE A 115 21.72 -6.69 -20.81
N ASP A 116 22.46 -7.43 -19.98
CA ASP A 116 22.78 -7.04 -18.60
C ASP A 116 23.64 -5.76 -18.55
N ASP A 117 24.63 -5.62 -19.43
CA ASP A 117 25.45 -4.41 -19.55
C ASP A 117 24.62 -3.19 -19.93
N THR A 118 23.63 -3.34 -20.83
CA THR A 118 22.68 -2.29 -21.19
C THR A 118 21.88 -1.83 -19.97
N LEU A 119 21.31 -2.75 -19.20
CA LEU A 119 20.56 -2.42 -17.98
C LEU A 119 21.44 -1.72 -16.94
N ARG A 120 22.68 -2.16 -16.78
CA ARG A 120 23.65 -1.56 -15.88
C ARG A 120 24.01 -0.13 -16.31
N GLN A 121 24.25 0.12 -17.60
CA GLN A 121 24.53 1.46 -18.13
C GLN A 121 23.36 2.41 -17.94
N ILE A 122 22.13 1.97 -18.25
CA ILE A 122 20.92 2.75 -17.98
C ILE A 122 20.83 3.12 -16.49
N SER A 123 21.17 2.18 -15.59
CA SER A 123 21.16 2.43 -14.14
C SER A 123 22.16 3.53 -13.75
N ILE A 124 23.37 3.52 -14.32
CA ILE A 124 24.42 4.49 -14.03
C ILE A 124 24.04 5.88 -14.54
N GLU A 125 23.62 5.99 -15.79
CA GLU A 125 23.27 7.28 -16.42
C GLU A 125 22.04 7.94 -15.79
N ASN A 126 21.17 7.16 -15.19
CA ASN A 126 19.94 7.64 -14.59
C ASN A 126 19.92 7.59 -13.04
N ALA A 127 21.07 7.37 -12.40
CA ALA A 127 21.15 7.16 -10.96
C ALA A 127 20.70 8.37 -10.13
N GLU A 128 20.85 9.60 -10.62
CA GLU A 128 20.44 10.80 -9.90
C GLU A 128 18.92 10.91 -9.77
N VAL A 129 18.19 10.49 -10.80
CA VAL A 129 16.72 10.64 -10.87
C VAL A 129 16.00 9.39 -10.37
N PHE A 130 16.50 8.19 -10.71
CA PHE A 130 15.76 6.96 -10.50
C PHE A 130 16.29 6.05 -9.38
N SER A 131 17.37 6.43 -8.68
CA SER A 131 17.91 5.61 -7.58
C SER A 131 17.25 5.91 -6.24
N VAL A 132 16.89 4.86 -5.53
CA VAL A 132 16.48 4.90 -4.12
C VAL A 132 17.74 5.01 -3.25
N LYS A 133 17.64 5.71 -2.12
CA LYS A 133 18.74 5.89 -1.18
C LYS A 133 18.56 4.99 0.05
N SER A 134 19.67 4.46 0.55
CA SER A 134 19.71 3.87 1.89
C SER A 134 19.89 4.98 2.96
N PHE A 135 19.72 4.62 4.23
CA PHE A 135 19.97 5.51 5.36
C PHE A 135 21.38 6.14 5.32
N SER A 136 22.40 5.39 4.87
CA SER A 136 23.76 5.88 4.71
C SER A 136 23.98 6.79 3.49
N GLY A 137 22.95 7.01 2.67
CA GLY A 137 23.03 7.79 1.43
C GLY A 137 23.53 6.99 0.21
N ALA A 138 23.83 5.70 0.37
CA ALA A 138 24.19 4.86 -0.77
C ALA A 138 22.97 4.70 -1.70
N LYS A 139 23.21 4.83 -3.02
CA LYS A 139 22.19 4.69 -4.05
C LYS A 139 22.06 3.23 -4.49
N ASP A 140 20.83 2.74 -4.53
CA ASP A 140 20.54 1.41 -5.08
C ASP A 140 20.49 1.48 -6.61
N THR A 141 20.96 0.42 -7.26
CA THR A 141 20.89 0.28 -8.71
C THR A 141 19.43 0.22 -9.19
N LEU A 142 19.17 0.76 -10.38
CA LEU A 142 17.84 0.70 -11.00
C LEU A 142 17.53 -0.71 -11.47
N PHE A 143 18.51 -1.37 -12.08
CA PHE A 143 18.42 -2.73 -12.60
C PHE A 143 19.53 -3.62 -12.05
N ASP A 144 19.21 -4.88 -11.86
CA ASP A 144 20.17 -5.95 -11.58
C ASP A 144 20.61 -6.62 -12.89
N GLU A 145 21.63 -7.50 -12.83
CA GLU A 145 22.01 -8.39 -13.91
C GLU A 145 21.01 -9.55 -13.97
N LEU A 146 19.98 -9.44 -14.82
CA LEU A 146 18.82 -10.31 -14.77
C LEU A 146 19.09 -11.72 -15.28
N THR A 147 20.05 -11.89 -16.22
CA THR A 147 20.38 -13.21 -16.78
C THR A 147 21.10 -14.11 -15.78
N GLN A 148 21.70 -13.54 -14.73
CA GLN A 148 22.38 -14.31 -13.70
C GLN A 148 21.44 -15.16 -12.83
N PHE A 149 20.13 -14.82 -12.79
CA PHE A 149 19.13 -15.66 -12.12
C PHE A 149 18.88 -16.99 -12.84
N ILE A 150 19.33 -17.13 -14.10
CA ILE A 150 19.30 -18.39 -14.84
C ILE A 150 20.52 -19.22 -14.44
N SER A 151 20.28 -20.33 -13.76
CA SER A 151 21.32 -21.21 -13.22
C SER A 151 22.19 -21.84 -14.31
N ASP A 152 21.57 -22.27 -15.40
CA ASP A 152 22.27 -22.81 -16.58
C ASP A 152 22.78 -21.66 -17.47
N SER A 153 24.08 -21.38 -17.43
CA SER A 153 24.70 -20.31 -18.21
C SER A 153 24.49 -20.45 -19.72
N SER A 154 24.36 -21.67 -20.23
CA SER A 154 24.13 -21.93 -21.68
C SER A 154 22.75 -21.46 -22.15
N GLN A 155 21.80 -21.25 -21.25
CA GLN A 155 20.43 -20.80 -21.55
C GLN A 155 20.27 -19.28 -21.41
N ARG A 156 21.24 -18.54 -20.87
CA ARG A 156 21.12 -17.10 -20.59
C ARG A 156 20.84 -16.26 -21.83
N ASP A 157 21.53 -16.54 -22.94
CA ASP A 157 21.30 -15.87 -24.22
C ASP A 157 19.89 -16.10 -24.73
N ALA A 158 19.42 -17.34 -24.71
CA ALA A 158 18.08 -17.69 -25.15
C ALA A 158 17.00 -17.02 -24.25
N PHE A 159 17.24 -16.95 -22.95
CA PHE A 159 16.38 -16.24 -21.99
C PHE A 159 16.29 -14.74 -22.30
N ALA A 160 17.44 -14.05 -22.46
CA ALA A 160 17.48 -12.63 -22.79
C ALA A 160 16.78 -12.32 -24.12
N LYS A 161 17.00 -13.17 -25.14
CA LYS A 161 16.31 -13.09 -26.44
C LYS A 161 14.80 -13.22 -26.29
N ALA A 162 14.34 -14.19 -25.50
CA ALA A 162 12.91 -14.38 -25.26
C ALA A 162 12.26 -13.17 -24.59
N LEU A 163 12.93 -12.54 -23.61
CA LEU A 163 12.46 -11.29 -22.98
C LEU A 163 12.38 -10.15 -24.00
N ILE A 164 13.46 -9.89 -24.74
CA ILE A 164 13.50 -8.79 -25.71
C ILE A 164 12.44 -8.95 -26.81
N ASN A 165 12.20 -10.16 -27.29
CA ASN A 165 11.15 -10.41 -28.27
C ASN A 165 9.77 -10.02 -27.73
N LYS A 166 9.44 -10.36 -26.47
CA LYS A 166 8.16 -9.97 -25.86
C LYS A 166 8.05 -8.47 -25.65
N LEU A 167 9.12 -7.79 -25.28
CA LEU A 167 9.13 -6.35 -25.12
C LEU A 167 8.98 -5.61 -26.45
N PHE A 168 9.59 -6.13 -27.53
CA PHE A 168 9.55 -5.50 -28.84
C PHE A 168 8.14 -5.54 -29.48
N GLU A 169 7.37 -6.60 -29.20
CA GLU A 169 5.99 -6.79 -29.71
C GLU A 169 4.98 -5.80 -29.11
N PHE A 170 5.33 -5.04 -28.07
CA PHE A 170 4.42 -4.19 -27.29
C PHE A 170 4.89 -2.73 -27.25
N SER A 171 3.96 -1.75 -27.10
CA SER A 171 4.27 -0.33 -26.93
C SER A 171 3.32 0.33 -25.93
N PHE A 172 3.87 1.18 -25.03
CA PHE A 172 3.13 2.04 -24.13
C PHE A 172 2.85 3.43 -24.70
N GLU A 173 3.40 3.80 -25.86
CA GLU A 173 3.38 5.19 -26.38
C GLU A 173 1.97 5.78 -26.50
N GLU A 174 0.96 4.96 -26.84
CA GLU A 174 -0.43 5.43 -26.93
C GLU A 174 -1.02 5.81 -25.57
N MET A 175 -0.54 5.19 -24.50
CA MET A 175 -1.08 5.35 -23.15
C MET A 175 -0.53 6.56 -22.39
N PHE A 176 0.59 7.13 -22.83
CA PHE A 176 1.13 8.34 -22.18
C PHE A 176 0.26 9.59 -22.42
N LYS A 177 -0.78 9.49 -23.25
CA LYS A 177 -1.81 10.51 -23.43
C LYS A 177 -2.97 10.37 -22.44
N GLU A 178 -3.13 9.18 -21.84
CA GLU A 178 -4.20 8.83 -20.90
C GLU A 178 -3.73 9.08 -19.46
N LYS A 179 -4.71 9.22 -18.53
CA LYS A 179 -4.40 9.51 -17.13
C LYS A 179 -4.40 8.26 -16.24
N TYR A 180 -3.72 8.36 -15.12
CA TYR A 180 -3.54 7.61 -13.88
C TYR A 180 -4.21 6.22 -13.71
N ASP A 181 -5.52 6.05 -13.92
CA ASP A 181 -6.25 4.81 -13.56
C ASP A 181 -5.71 3.55 -14.24
N PHE A 182 -5.15 3.69 -15.42
CA PHE A 182 -4.58 2.58 -16.17
C PHE A 182 -3.35 1.98 -15.46
N PHE A 183 -2.37 2.81 -15.14
CA PHE A 183 -1.11 2.33 -14.56
C PHE A 183 -1.29 1.78 -13.14
N ALA A 184 -2.20 2.38 -12.35
CA ALA A 184 -2.57 1.84 -11.05
C ALA A 184 -3.14 0.42 -11.17
N THR A 185 -4.02 0.18 -12.13
CA THR A 185 -4.61 -1.16 -12.36
C THR A 185 -3.57 -2.17 -12.87
N ILE A 186 -2.64 -1.74 -13.71
CA ILE A 186 -1.54 -2.61 -14.19
C ILE A 186 -0.58 -2.94 -13.05
N PHE A 187 -0.27 -1.98 -12.20
CA PHE A 187 0.54 -2.22 -11.02
C PHE A 187 -0.11 -3.25 -10.07
N GLU A 188 -1.44 -3.13 -9.83
CA GLU A 188 -2.18 -4.15 -9.08
C GLU A 188 -2.06 -5.54 -9.70
N TYR A 189 -2.20 -5.62 -11.01
CA TYR A 189 -2.09 -6.90 -11.71
C TYR A 189 -0.70 -7.51 -11.58
N LEU A 190 0.36 -6.68 -11.68
CA LEU A 190 1.74 -7.11 -11.48
C LEU A 190 1.97 -7.72 -10.09
N ILE A 191 1.36 -7.16 -9.04
CA ILE A 191 1.61 -7.59 -7.66
C ILE A 191 0.62 -8.64 -7.15
N LYS A 192 -0.53 -8.82 -7.81
CA LYS A 192 -1.64 -9.67 -7.34
C LYS A 192 -1.21 -11.11 -7.10
N ASP A 193 -0.56 -11.73 -8.07
CA ASP A 193 -0.19 -13.14 -8.00
C ASP A 193 0.92 -13.39 -6.97
N TYR A 194 1.84 -12.43 -6.83
CA TYR A 194 2.92 -12.53 -5.83
C TYR A 194 2.45 -12.33 -4.39
N ASN A 195 1.26 -11.76 -4.20
CA ASN A 195 0.59 -11.68 -2.89
C ASN A 195 -0.08 -13.00 -2.54
N THR A 196 -0.51 -13.78 -3.54
CA THR A 196 -1.27 -15.03 -3.34
C THR A 196 -0.36 -16.24 -3.13
N ASP A 197 0.74 -16.35 -3.88
CA ASP A 197 1.59 -17.56 -3.93
C ASP A 197 2.61 -17.65 -2.78
N SER A 198 2.94 -16.54 -2.13
CA SER A 198 3.94 -16.51 -1.04
C SER A 198 3.37 -16.79 0.36
N GLY A 199 2.25 -17.51 0.47
CA GLY A 199 1.68 -17.94 1.75
C GLY A 199 1.23 -16.79 2.66
N GLY A 200 0.80 -15.67 2.08
CA GLY A 200 0.27 -14.53 2.84
C GLY A 200 1.33 -13.56 3.39
N LYS A 201 2.62 -13.88 3.28
CA LYS A 201 3.69 -12.98 3.78
C LYS A 201 3.77 -11.63 3.05
N TYR A 202 3.23 -11.52 1.84
CA TYR A 202 3.22 -10.27 1.06
C TYR A 202 1.88 -9.53 1.13
N ALA A 203 0.83 -10.19 1.55
CA ALA A 203 -0.48 -9.58 1.74
C ALA A 203 -0.50 -8.55 2.89
N GLU A 204 0.47 -8.61 3.80
CA GLU A 204 0.66 -7.62 4.87
C GLU A 204 1.06 -6.24 4.33
N TYR A 205 1.57 -6.15 3.10
CA TYR A 205 2.07 -4.90 2.49
C TYR A 205 1.09 -4.25 1.50
N TYR A 206 -0.09 -4.83 1.31
CA TYR A 206 -1.04 -4.34 0.34
C TYR A 206 -2.25 -3.68 1.02
N THR A 207 -2.47 -2.41 0.72
CA THR A 207 -3.67 -1.69 1.16
C THR A 207 -4.72 -1.73 0.04
N PRO A 208 -5.95 -2.18 0.31
CA PRO A 208 -7.02 -2.19 -0.68
C PRO A 208 -7.29 -0.79 -1.24
N HIS A 209 -7.45 -0.66 -2.56
CA HIS A 209 -7.67 0.64 -3.21
C HIS A 209 -8.92 1.36 -2.71
N ALA A 210 -9.99 0.63 -2.35
CA ALA A 210 -11.18 1.24 -1.75
C ALA A 210 -10.82 2.01 -0.47
N VAL A 211 -10.03 1.39 0.42
CA VAL A 211 -9.54 2.04 1.66
C VAL A 211 -8.66 3.24 1.34
N ALA A 212 -7.72 3.08 0.40
CA ALA A 212 -6.81 4.15 0.01
C ALA A 212 -7.55 5.36 -0.58
N ARG A 213 -8.56 5.14 -1.43
CA ARG A 213 -9.41 6.20 -1.98
C ARG A 213 -10.26 6.90 -0.92
N ILE A 214 -10.85 6.14 0.00
CA ILE A 214 -11.61 6.71 1.14
C ILE A 214 -10.69 7.61 1.96
N MET A 215 -9.50 7.12 2.32
CA MET A 215 -8.52 7.91 3.08
C MET A 215 -8.16 9.20 2.34
N ALA A 216 -7.80 9.12 1.07
CA ALA A 216 -7.41 10.28 0.27
C ALA A 216 -8.55 11.32 0.14
N ASN A 217 -9.78 10.87 -0.15
CA ASN A 217 -10.93 11.77 -0.32
C ASN A 217 -11.39 12.42 0.99
N ILE A 218 -11.24 11.73 2.12
CA ILE A 218 -11.51 12.33 3.44
C ILE A 218 -10.42 13.35 3.79
N MET A 219 -9.14 13.04 3.55
CA MET A 219 -8.03 13.91 3.92
C MET A 219 -7.96 15.19 3.09
N VAL A 220 -8.33 15.12 1.80
CA VAL A 220 -8.19 16.22 0.83
C VAL A 220 -9.58 16.57 0.26
N PRO A 221 -10.48 17.19 1.05
CA PRO A 221 -11.79 17.61 0.55
C PRO A 221 -11.70 18.78 -0.44
N GLU A 222 -10.68 19.63 -0.30
CA GLU A 222 -10.44 20.82 -1.11
C GLU A 222 -9.08 20.75 -1.82
N PRO A 223 -8.92 21.39 -2.99
CA PRO A 223 -7.65 21.43 -3.70
C PRO A 223 -6.52 22.05 -2.88
N VAL A 224 -5.35 21.44 -2.89
CA VAL A 224 -4.13 21.90 -2.21
C VAL A 224 -2.93 21.86 -3.15
N LYS A 225 -1.88 22.62 -2.87
CA LYS A 225 -0.67 22.71 -3.71
C LYS A 225 0.59 22.84 -2.85
N GLY A 226 1.71 22.32 -3.38
CA GLY A 226 3.03 22.48 -2.78
C GLY A 226 3.19 21.75 -1.45
N VAL A 227 2.50 20.64 -1.25
CA VAL A 227 2.43 19.90 0.01
C VAL A 227 3.40 18.72 0.05
N LYS A 228 3.88 18.40 1.26
CA LYS A 228 4.71 17.23 1.54
C LYS A 228 3.84 16.09 2.05
N VAL A 229 3.89 14.97 1.32
CA VAL A 229 3.16 13.74 1.63
C VAL A 229 4.13 12.66 2.11
N TYR A 230 3.83 11.99 3.21
CA TYR A 230 4.74 11.02 3.83
C TYR A 230 4.04 9.71 4.22
N ASP A 231 4.76 8.61 4.04
CA ASP A 231 4.38 7.30 4.60
C ASP A 231 5.62 6.66 5.27
N PRO A 232 5.59 6.45 6.60
CA PRO A 232 6.69 5.83 7.36
C PRO A 232 6.79 4.30 7.19
N SER A 233 5.87 3.68 6.44
CA SER A 233 5.78 2.23 6.18
C SER A 233 5.18 1.96 4.80
N ALA A 234 5.74 2.60 3.79
CA ALA A 234 5.11 2.83 2.49
C ALA A 234 4.72 1.56 1.72
N GLY A 235 5.37 0.42 1.96
CA GLY A 235 5.10 -0.80 1.22
C GLY A 235 5.21 -0.59 -0.29
N SER A 236 4.16 -0.93 -1.05
CA SER A 236 4.06 -0.69 -2.49
C SER A 236 3.69 0.75 -2.88
N GLY A 237 3.34 1.60 -1.90
CA GLY A 237 2.96 3.00 -2.12
C GLY A 237 1.50 3.25 -2.52
N THR A 238 0.61 2.28 -2.39
CA THR A 238 -0.81 2.43 -2.78
C THR A 238 -1.49 3.64 -2.10
N LEU A 239 -1.23 3.86 -0.80
CA LEU A 239 -1.76 5.02 -0.07
C LEU A 239 -1.21 6.33 -0.61
N LEU A 240 0.11 6.39 -0.83
CA LEU A 240 0.80 7.56 -1.38
C LEU A 240 0.27 7.93 -2.77
N MET A 241 0.09 6.94 -3.65
CA MET A 241 -0.43 7.17 -5.01
C MET A 241 -1.86 7.68 -4.98
N SER A 242 -2.74 7.07 -4.17
CA SER A 242 -4.13 7.53 -4.04
C SER A 242 -4.22 8.96 -3.53
N LEU A 243 -3.34 9.34 -2.61
CA LEU A 243 -3.29 10.70 -2.06
C LEU A 243 -2.68 11.69 -3.07
N ALA A 244 -1.59 11.33 -3.75
CA ALA A 244 -0.98 12.14 -4.79
C ALA A 244 -1.95 12.41 -5.95
N HIS A 245 -2.68 11.38 -6.38
CA HIS A 245 -3.71 11.54 -7.41
C HIS A 245 -4.83 12.49 -6.98
N LYS A 246 -5.28 12.42 -5.71
CA LYS A 246 -6.30 13.33 -5.18
C LYS A 246 -5.81 14.77 -5.09
N ILE A 247 -4.54 14.99 -4.80
CA ILE A 247 -3.89 16.31 -4.71
C ILE A 247 -3.56 16.86 -6.10
N GLY A 248 -3.17 15.99 -7.03
CA GLY A 248 -2.50 16.27 -8.29
C GLY A 248 -1.00 16.04 -8.15
N GLU A 249 -0.45 15.23 -9.04
CA GLU A 249 0.93 14.72 -8.99
C GLU A 249 1.97 15.86 -8.97
N GLU A 250 1.70 16.95 -9.69
CA GLU A 250 2.53 18.15 -9.75
C GLU A 250 2.41 19.05 -8.52
N ASN A 251 1.41 18.82 -7.66
CA ASN A 251 1.12 19.64 -6.49
C ASN A 251 1.65 19.07 -5.17
N CYS A 252 2.31 17.92 -5.22
CA CYS A 252 2.84 17.28 -4.02
C CYS A 252 4.26 16.71 -4.23
N MET A 253 4.98 16.58 -3.12
CA MET A 253 6.25 15.88 -3.03
C MET A 253 6.09 14.68 -2.11
N ILE A 254 6.37 13.48 -2.62
CA ILE A 254 6.29 12.23 -1.87
C ILE A 254 7.59 11.98 -1.10
N TYR A 255 7.43 11.56 0.14
CA TYR A 255 8.48 11.09 1.04
C TYR A 255 8.09 9.72 1.58
N SER A 256 9.04 8.83 1.74
CA SER A 256 8.75 7.53 2.33
C SER A 256 9.96 6.92 3.03
N GLU A 257 9.66 6.07 3.99
CA GLU A 257 10.62 5.19 4.64
C GLU A 257 10.04 3.77 4.66
N ASP A 258 10.87 2.78 4.38
CA ASP A 258 10.54 1.36 4.52
C ASP A 258 11.81 0.55 4.74
N ILE A 259 11.74 -0.50 5.54
CA ILE A 259 12.88 -1.38 5.82
C ILE A 259 13.16 -2.35 4.65
N SER A 260 12.15 -2.62 3.85
CA SER A 260 12.18 -3.62 2.78
C SER A 260 12.72 -3.06 1.47
N GLN A 261 13.77 -3.66 0.94
CA GLN A 261 14.27 -3.36 -0.41
C GLN A 261 13.21 -3.62 -1.48
N LYS A 262 12.45 -4.70 -1.32
CA LYS A 262 11.37 -5.05 -2.25
C LYS A 262 10.30 -3.96 -2.26
N SER A 263 9.86 -3.48 -1.09
CA SER A 263 8.91 -2.37 -0.96
C SER A 263 9.42 -1.10 -1.66
N SER A 264 10.67 -0.73 -1.41
CA SER A 264 11.28 0.46 -2.04
C SER A 264 11.32 0.34 -3.56
N ASN A 265 11.63 -0.85 -4.11
CA ASN A 265 11.62 -1.09 -5.56
C ASN A 265 10.21 -1.03 -6.15
N MET A 266 9.22 -1.57 -5.43
CA MET A 266 7.81 -1.51 -5.84
C MET A 266 7.30 -0.07 -5.83
N LEU A 267 7.59 0.69 -4.76
CA LEU A 267 7.23 2.09 -4.67
C LEU A 267 7.89 2.91 -5.78
N ARG A 268 9.18 2.70 -6.07
CA ARG A 268 9.88 3.35 -7.18
C ARG A 268 9.18 3.11 -8.51
N LEU A 269 8.86 1.84 -8.82
CA LEU A 269 8.12 1.51 -10.03
C LEU A 269 6.76 2.25 -10.07
N ASN A 270 6.05 2.25 -8.95
CA ASN A 270 4.75 2.91 -8.84
C ASN A 270 4.85 4.43 -9.08
N LEU A 271 5.86 5.09 -8.50
CA LEU A 271 6.12 6.52 -8.73
C LEU A 271 6.44 6.82 -10.21
N VAL A 272 7.27 5.98 -10.84
CA VAL A 272 7.60 6.12 -12.27
C VAL A 272 6.35 6.02 -13.14
N LEU A 273 5.54 4.98 -12.91
CA LEU A 273 4.31 4.75 -13.67
C LEU A 273 3.29 5.89 -13.52
N ASN A 274 3.27 6.56 -12.38
CA ASN A 274 2.31 7.62 -12.06
C ASN A 274 2.88 9.05 -12.23
N GLY A 275 4.02 9.22 -12.90
CA GLY A 275 4.57 10.54 -13.20
C GLY A 275 5.17 11.29 -12.00
N LEU A 276 5.41 10.61 -10.89
CA LEU A 276 5.98 11.15 -9.64
C LEU A 276 7.49 10.90 -9.52
N THR A 277 8.19 10.80 -10.64
CA THR A 277 9.63 10.49 -10.71
C THR A 277 10.46 11.47 -9.88
N HIS A 278 10.08 12.75 -9.83
CA HIS A 278 10.72 13.79 -9.02
C HIS A 278 10.77 13.45 -7.51
N SER A 279 9.92 12.55 -7.05
CA SER A 279 9.85 12.12 -5.64
C SER A 279 10.75 10.93 -5.31
N ILE A 280 11.32 10.23 -6.30
CA ILE A 280 12.15 9.03 -6.08
C ILE A 280 13.35 9.30 -5.15
N PRO A 281 14.07 10.45 -5.25
CA PRO A 281 15.18 10.75 -4.33
C PRO A 281 14.80 10.82 -2.85
N ASN A 282 13.50 10.91 -2.55
CA ASN A 282 12.97 10.97 -1.18
C ASN A 282 12.48 9.59 -0.66
N ILE A 283 12.68 8.53 -1.43
CA ILE A 283 12.44 7.16 -0.95
C ILE A 283 13.68 6.71 -0.19
N ILE A 284 13.54 6.42 1.08
CA ILE A 284 14.65 6.02 1.95
C ILE A 284 14.41 4.61 2.48
N LYS A 285 15.37 3.73 2.22
CA LYS A 285 15.40 2.41 2.82
C LYS A 285 16.01 2.50 4.22
N THR A 286 15.17 2.39 5.24
CA THR A 286 15.59 2.46 6.64
C THR A 286 14.58 1.80 7.57
N ASN A 287 15.00 1.52 8.80
CA ASN A 287 14.08 1.20 9.90
C ASN A 287 13.56 2.51 10.50
N THR A 288 12.39 2.93 10.08
CA THR A 288 11.72 4.18 10.50
C THR A 288 11.63 4.33 12.03
N ILE A 289 11.44 3.23 12.75
CA ILE A 289 11.28 3.28 14.21
C ILE A 289 12.62 3.44 14.91
N ALA A 290 13.64 2.68 14.52
CA ALA A 290 14.97 2.72 15.15
C ALA A 290 15.86 3.84 14.58
N HIS A 291 15.82 4.05 13.26
CA HIS A 291 16.70 4.95 12.53
C HIS A 291 15.93 5.81 11.52
N PRO A 292 15.01 6.70 11.99
CA PRO A 292 14.23 7.56 11.11
C PRO A 292 15.15 8.55 10.38
N TYR A 293 15.05 8.58 9.06
CA TYR A 293 15.79 9.53 8.22
C TYR A 293 15.15 10.92 8.28
N TYR A 294 13.80 10.96 8.33
CA TYR A 294 13.02 12.19 8.32
C TYR A 294 12.58 12.64 9.72
N LEU A 295 13.36 12.33 10.77
CA LEU A 295 12.98 12.65 12.16
C LEU A 295 12.63 14.14 12.37
N ASP A 296 13.40 15.04 11.78
CA ASP A 296 13.26 16.49 11.95
C ASP A 296 12.41 17.14 10.83
N THR A 297 11.89 16.33 9.89
CA THR A 297 11.03 16.84 8.84
C THR A 297 9.58 16.83 9.28
N LYS A 298 8.85 17.90 8.97
CA LYS A 298 7.41 18.01 9.19
C LYS A 298 6.66 17.85 7.88
N PHE A 299 5.53 17.15 7.93
CA PHE A 299 4.73 16.78 6.78
C PHE A 299 3.32 17.31 6.88
N ASP A 300 2.77 17.74 5.75
CA ASP A 300 1.41 18.28 5.66
C ASP A 300 0.38 17.15 5.62
N TYR A 301 0.72 16.06 4.96
CA TYR A 301 -0.11 14.86 4.86
C TYR A 301 0.70 13.61 5.19
N VAL A 302 0.18 12.79 6.10
CA VAL A 302 0.79 11.50 6.43
C VAL A 302 -0.25 10.39 6.28
N VAL A 303 0.08 9.38 5.50
CA VAL A 303 -0.74 8.16 5.38
C VAL A 303 0.08 6.96 5.83
N SER A 304 -0.55 5.98 6.43
CA SER A 304 0.17 4.74 6.80
C SER A 304 -0.78 3.57 7.02
N ASN A 305 -0.37 2.41 6.54
CA ASN A 305 -0.86 1.12 6.97
C ASN A 305 0.32 0.35 7.60
N PRO A 306 0.65 0.65 8.88
CA PRO A 306 1.83 0.08 9.52
C PRO A 306 1.63 -1.40 9.84
N PRO A 307 2.70 -2.21 9.96
CA PRO A 307 2.61 -3.54 10.49
C PRO A 307 2.01 -3.50 11.91
N PHE A 308 0.97 -4.33 12.18
CA PHE A 308 0.31 -4.31 13.48
C PHE A 308 1.16 -4.99 14.55
N LYS A 309 1.85 -6.06 14.17
CA LYS A 309 2.66 -6.88 15.06
C LYS A 309 3.99 -7.20 14.39
N LEU A 310 5.07 -6.99 15.12
CA LEU A 310 6.42 -7.31 14.67
C LEU A 310 7.32 -7.50 15.89
N ASP A 311 8.25 -8.45 15.84
CA ASP A 311 9.32 -8.53 16.82
C ASP A 311 10.31 -7.38 16.62
N PHE A 312 10.41 -6.50 17.61
CA PHE A 312 11.39 -5.41 17.66
C PHE A 312 12.22 -5.46 18.95
N SER A 313 12.33 -6.65 19.55
CA SER A 313 13.09 -6.85 20.78
C SER A 313 14.59 -6.50 20.63
N ASP A 314 15.14 -6.65 19.43
CA ASP A 314 16.57 -6.41 19.16
C ASP A 314 16.96 -4.94 19.35
N PHE A 315 16.11 -4.00 18.97
CA PHE A 315 16.36 -2.56 19.12
C PHE A 315 15.49 -1.89 20.19
N HIS A 316 14.69 -2.65 20.95
CA HIS A 316 13.80 -2.10 21.98
C HIS A 316 14.52 -1.19 22.99
N LYS A 317 15.72 -1.60 23.45
CA LYS A 317 16.51 -0.81 24.42
C LYS A 317 17.01 0.53 23.85
N GLU A 318 17.16 0.62 22.53
CA GLU A 318 17.60 1.84 21.88
C GLU A 318 16.49 2.90 21.88
N LEU A 319 15.22 2.45 21.84
CA LEU A 319 14.05 3.33 21.82
C LEU A 319 13.80 4.01 23.16
N ASP A 320 14.31 3.46 24.28
CA ASP A 320 14.12 4.03 25.63
C ASP A 320 15.11 5.16 25.97
N LYS A 321 15.97 5.55 25.03
CA LYS A 321 16.89 6.68 25.20
C LYS A 321 16.14 8.01 25.23
N ASP A 322 16.67 9.00 25.95
CA ASP A 322 16.07 10.33 26.11
C ASP A 322 15.75 11.02 24.77
N ALA A 323 16.57 10.78 23.75
CA ALA A 323 16.36 11.28 22.40
C ALA A 323 15.00 10.88 21.80
N PHE A 324 14.44 9.74 22.21
CA PHE A 324 13.16 9.22 21.69
C PHE A 324 11.95 9.50 22.57
N LYS A 325 12.13 9.97 23.82
CA LYS A 325 11.02 10.21 24.78
C LYS A 325 9.98 11.19 24.26
N LYS A 326 10.40 12.22 23.51
CA LYS A 326 9.46 13.18 22.89
C LYS A 326 8.61 12.51 21.81
N ARG A 327 9.21 11.60 21.05
CA ARG A 327 8.55 10.86 19.98
C ARG A 327 7.60 9.80 20.53
N PHE A 328 8.05 9.02 21.54
CA PHE A 328 7.27 7.93 22.14
C PHE A 328 6.66 8.31 23.49
N PHE A 329 5.90 9.39 23.50
CA PHE A 329 5.32 10.02 24.71
C PHE A 329 4.39 9.09 25.52
N ALA A 330 3.70 8.14 24.87
CA ALA A 330 2.80 7.20 25.53
C ALA A 330 3.54 5.96 26.07
N GLY A 331 4.80 5.79 25.69
CA GLY A 331 5.65 4.66 26.04
C GLY A 331 5.90 3.70 24.87
N ILE A 332 6.68 2.66 25.15
CA ILE A 332 7.10 1.61 24.23
C ILE A 332 6.45 0.31 24.68
N PRO A 333 5.83 -0.50 23.77
CA PRO A 333 5.28 -1.79 24.13
C PRO A 333 6.33 -2.72 24.74
N ASN A 334 6.00 -3.39 25.84
CA ASN A 334 6.91 -4.29 26.54
C ASN A 334 7.26 -5.52 25.69
N ILE A 335 8.46 -6.08 25.89
CA ILE A 335 8.86 -7.35 25.31
C ILE A 335 8.14 -8.49 26.06
N PRO A 336 7.27 -9.27 25.41
CA PRO A 336 6.61 -10.40 26.05
C PRO A 336 7.61 -11.54 26.29
N LYS A 337 7.35 -12.37 27.32
CA LYS A 337 8.19 -13.55 27.63
C LYS A 337 8.15 -14.62 26.52
N ALA A 338 7.04 -14.70 25.81
CA ALA A 338 6.85 -15.59 24.66
C ALA A 338 6.11 -14.82 23.55
N LYS A 339 6.20 -15.29 22.31
CA LYS A 339 5.55 -14.68 21.13
C LYS A 339 5.96 -13.23 20.89
N LYS A 340 7.26 -12.98 20.81
CA LYS A 340 7.82 -11.64 20.54
C LYS A 340 7.27 -11.04 19.23
N GLU A 341 6.94 -11.87 18.26
CA GLU A 341 6.28 -11.47 17.01
C GLU A 341 4.89 -10.83 17.22
N SER A 342 4.32 -10.90 18.42
CA SER A 342 3.05 -10.27 18.77
C SER A 342 3.18 -8.84 19.32
N MET A 343 4.40 -8.29 19.40
CA MET A 343 4.62 -6.93 19.91
C MET A 343 3.93 -5.90 19.02
N ALA A 344 3.15 -4.99 19.64
CA ALA A 344 2.28 -4.02 18.96
C ALA A 344 3.08 -2.83 18.41
N ILE A 345 3.87 -3.05 17.35
CA ILE A 345 4.74 -2.03 16.75
C ILE A 345 3.97 -0.85 16.16
N TYR A 346 2.71 -1.04 15.72
CA TYR A 346 1.87 0.02 15.18
C TYR A 346 1.69 1.19 16.16
N LEU A 347 1.77 0.95 17.46
CA LEU A 347 1.70 2.01 18.49
C LEU A 347 2.90 2.97 18.43
N LEU A 348 4.05 2.49 17.98
CA LEU A 348 5.23 3.32 17.74
C LEU A 348 5.07 4.13 16.45
N PHE A 349 4.49 3.53 15.40
CA PHE A 349 4.18 4.24 14.15
C PHE A 349 3.16 5.38 14.38
N ILE A 350 2.08 5.16 15.13
CA ILE A 350 1.12 6.22 15.45
C ILE A 350 1.84 7.39 16.16
N GLN A 351 2.66 7.11 17.17
CA GLN A 351 3.38 8.14 17.90
C GLN A 351 4.41 8.86 17.01
N HIS A 352 5.10 8.15 16.13
CA HIS A 352 6.00 8.73 15.14
C HIS A 352 5.27 9.66 14.17
N ILE A 353 4.12 9.25 13.65
CA ILE A 353 3.28 10.06 12.77
C ILE A 353 2.85 11.34 13.49
N MET A 354 2.33 11.23 14.72
CA MET A 354 1.95 12.40 15.53
C MET A 354 3.12 13.37 15.74
N TYR A 355 4.34 12.85 15.88
CA TYR A 355 5.55 13.65 16.03
C TYR A 355 5.93 14.38 14.74
N ASN A 356 5.79 13.73 13.56
CA ASN A 356 6.22 14.27 12.27
C ASN A 356 5.17 15.12 11.54
N LEU A 357 3.94 15.24 12.05
CA LEU A 357 2.95 16.17 11.47
C LEU A 357 3.41 17.63 11.61
N SER A 358 3.20 18.43 10.55
CA SER A 358 3.32 19.88 10.59
C SER A 358 2.26 20.49 11.52
N ASP A 359 2.31 21.80 11.77
CA ASP A 359 1.36 22.45 12.70
C ASP A 359 -0.08 22.45 12.19
N THR A 360 -0.28 22.34 10.88
CA THR A 360 -1.57 22.19 10.20
C THR A 360 -1.74 20.79 9.57
N GLY A 361 -0.87 19.85 9.96
CA GLY A 361 -0.75 18.55 9.31
C GLY A 361 -1.92 17.62 9.59
N LYS A 362 -2.23 16.79 8.58
CA LYS A 362 -3.29 15.79 8.60
C LYS A 362 -2.72 14.37 8.44
N ALA A 363 -3.34 13.39 9.09
CA ALA A 363 -2.95 12.00 8.90
C ALA A 363 -4.15 11.06 8.80
N ALA A 364 -3.98 9.97 8.05
CA ALA A 364 -4.89 8.83 8.06
C ALA A 364 -4.08 7.54 8.30
N ILE A 365 -4.45 6.80 9.33
CA ILE A 365 -3.68 5.64 9.80
C ILE A 365 -4.60 4.45 9.95
N VAL A 366 -4.24 3.33 9.30
CA VAL A 366 -4.93 2.05 9.51
C VAL A 366 -4.48 1.44 10.84
N VAL A 367 -5.44 1.10 11.68
CA VAL A 367 -5.20 0.54 13.01
C VAL A 367 -6.07 -0.69 13.25
N PRO A 368 -5.64 -1.66 14.07
CA PRO A 368 -6.53 -2.75 14.48
C PRO A 368 -7.69 -2.18 15.33
N THR A 369 -8.90 -2.70 15.16
CA THR A 369 -10.10 -2.22 15.87
C THR A 369 -9.94 -2.26 17.40
N GLY A 370 -9.10 -3.16 17.94
CA GLY A 370 -8.76 -3.16 19.36
C GLY A 370 -8.13 -1.86 19.88
N PHE A 371 -7.46 -1.07 19.01
CA PHE A 371 -6.91 0.23 19.37
C PHE A 371 -7.99 1.23 19.80
N ILE A 372 -9.15 1.23 19.14
CA ILE A 372 -10.20 2.24 19.39
C ILE A 372 -10.98 2.00 20.69
N THR A 373 -10.90 0.79 21.26
CA THR A 373 -11.68 0.37 22.46
C THR A 373 -10.85 0.03 23.69
N ALA A 374 -9.51 -0.12 23.56
CA ALA A 374 -8.64 -0.52 24.68
C ALA A 374 -8.83 0.38 25.91
N GLN A 375 -9.05 -0.20 27.10
CA GLN A 375 -9.40 0.53 28.31
C GLN A 375 -8.17 1.00 29.13
N SER A 376 -6.98 0.59 28.75
CA SER A 376 -5.72 0.91 29.44
C SER A 376 -4.54 0.89 28.46
N GLY A 377 -3.34 1.11 28.97
CA GLY A 377 -2.11 0.95 28.21
C GLY A 377 -1.74 2.15 27.32
N ILE A 378 -0.87 1.87 26.35
CA ILE A 378 -0.35 2.87 25.41
C ILE A 378 -1.45 3.37 24.50
N GLU A 379 -2.33 2.47 24.05
CA GLU A 379 -3.48 2.77 23.19
C GLU A 379 -4.36 3.87 23.80
N LYS A 380 -4.74 3.72 25.05
CA LYS A 380 -5.55 4.73 25.75
C LYS A 380 -4.81 6.05 25.88
N LYS A 381 -3.52 6.03 26.25
CA LYS A 381 -2.70 7.25 26.37
C LYS A 381 -2.61 8.02 25.04
N ILE A 382 -2.49 7.32 23.92
CA ILE A 382 -2.49 7.93 22.59
C ILE A 382 -3.85 8.59 22.32
N ARG A 383 -4.97 7.88 22.54
CA ARG A 383 -6.31 8.43 22.35
C ARG A 383 -6.57 9.64 23.26
N GLN A 384 -6.15 9.58 24.51
CA GLN A 384 -6.23 10.72 25.43
C GLN A 384 -5.48 11.94 24.88
N ARG A 385 -4.24 11.73 24.37
CA ARG A 385 -3.45 12.83 23.80
C ARG A 385 -4.14 13.43 22.57
N LEU A 386 -4.73 12.60 21.69
CA LEU A 386 -5.46 13.06 20.52
C LEU A 386 -6.66 13.93 20.90
N ILE A 387 -7.43 13.54 21.90
CA ILE A 387 -8.59 14.30 22.39
C ILE A 387 -8.15 15.57 23.12
N THR A 388 -7.16 15.47 24.03
CA THR A 388 -6.67 16.62 24.80
C THR A 388 -6.10 17.72 23.88
N ASN A 389 -5.41 17.32 22.80
CA ASN A 389 -4.84 18.27 21.84
C ASN A 389 -5.85 18.74 20.78
N GLY A 390 -7.06 18.18 20.72
CA GLY A 390 -8.04 18.47 19.68
C GLY A 390 -7.60 18.01 18.28
N TRP A 391 -6.85 16.91 18.17
CA TRP A 391 -6.28 16.44 16.90
C TRP A 391 -7.08 15.32 16.24
N LEU A 392 -8.11 14.78 16.91
CA LEU A 392 -8.95 13.74 16.33
C LEU A 392 -10.03 14.37 15.44
N ARG A 393 -9.97 14.13 14.14
CA ARG A 393 -11.03 14.47 13.19
C ARG A 393 -12.14 13.42 13.18
N GLY A 394 -11.77 12.15 13.29
CA GLY A 394 -12.72 11.05 13.38
C GLY A 394 -12.11 9.68 13.16
N VAL A 395 -12.97 8.66 13.16
CA VAL A 395 -12.63 7.25 12.95
C VAL A 395 -13.66 6.59 12.06
N VAL A 396 -13.21 5.74 11.14
CA VAL A 396 -14.08 4.86 10.33
C VAL A 396 -13.70 3.41 10.61
N SER A 397 -14.59 2.64 11.22
CA SER A 397 -14.47 1.19 11.34
C SER A 397 -14.85 0.55 10.01
N MET A 398 -13.92 -0.21 9.42
CA MET A 398 -14.07 -0.80 8.09
C MET A 398 -14.76 -2.16 8.13
N PRO A 399 -15.34 -2.64 7.02
CA PRO A 399 -15.90 -3.98 6.92
C PRO A 399 -14.87 -5.07 7.25
N SER A 400 -15.34 -6.18 7.82
CA SER A 400 -14.54 -7.38 8.01
C SER A 400 -14.00 -7.88 6.66
N ASN A 401 -12.82 -8.49 6.66
CA ASN A 401 -12.18 -9.04 5.45
C ASN A 401 -11.94 -8.04 4.31
N ILE A 402 -12.01 -6.73 4.56
CA ILE A 402 -11.64 -5.74 3.54
C ILE A 402 -10.15 -5.85 3.19
N PHE A 403 -9.31 -6.25 4.14
CA PHE A 403 -7.95 -6.71 3.93
C PHE A 403 -7.96 -8.24 3.84
N ALA A 404 -7.91 -8.78 2.64
CA ALA A 404 -8.07 -10.21 2.34
C ALA A 404 -7.11 -11.16 3.10
N SER A 405 -6.02 -10.63 3.64
CA SER A 405 -4.95 -11.41 4.27
C SER A 405 -4.99 -11.43 5.79
N THR A 406 -5.80 -10.59 6.41
CA THR A 406 -5.84 -10.49 7.88
C THR A 406 -7.25 -10.72 8.38
N GLY A 407 -7.45 -11.75 9.24
CA GLY A 407 -8.70 -11.93 9.97
C GLY A 407 -8.93 -10.84 11.06
N THR A 408 -8.14 -9.77 11.04
CA THR A 408 -8.23 -8.66 12.00
C THR A 408 -9.11 -7.57 11.43
N ASN A 409 -10.16 -7.21 12.15
CA ASN A 409 -10.96 -6.03 11.83
C ASN A 409 -10.13 -4.76 12.02
N VAL A 410 -10.26 -3.84 11.10
CA VAL A 410 -9.48 -2.60 11.08
C VAL A 410 -10.37 -1.37 11.15
N SER A 411 -9.79 -0.29 11.63
CA SER A 411 -10.37 1.04 11.60
C SER A 411 -9.36 2.02 11.01
N VAL A 412 -9.84 3.08 10.38
CA VAL A 412 -8.99 4.19 9.90
C VAL A 412 -9.15 5.35 10.86
N LEU A 413 -8.03 5.79 11.43
CA LEU A 413 -7.92 6.93 12.33
C LEU A 413 -7.55 8.17 11.53
N PHE A 414 -8.38 9.21 11.56
CA PHE A 414 -8.14 10.49 10.90
C PHE A 414 -7.74 11.56 11.91
N LEU A 415 -6.53 12.09 11.71
CA LEU A 415 -5.96 13.17 12.50
C LEU A 415 -5.94 14.46 11.67
N ASP A 416 -6.20 15.56 12.34
CA ASP A 416 -6.07 16.90 11.78
C ASP A 416 -5.69 17.83 12.95
N LYS A 417 -4.56 18.52 12.87
CA LYS A 417 -4.14 19.42 13.96
C LYS A 417 -5.00 20.67 14.08
N GLU A 418 -5.82 20.93 13.07
CA GLU A 418 -6.84 21.99 13.07
C GLU A 418 -8.26 21.41 13.17
N ALA A 419 -8.41 20.18 13.70
CA ALA A 419 -9.71 19.52 13.80
C ALA A 419 -10.68 20.30 14.71
N ASP A 420 -11.94 20.29 14.31
CA ASP A 420 -13.05 20.78 15.13
C ASP A 420 -13.38 19.74 16.22
N SER A 421 -12.94 20.00 17.44
CA SER A 421 -13.09 19.08 18.57
C SER A 421 -14.52 18.95 19.11
N GLU A 422 -15.46 19.79 18.62
CA GLU A 422 -16.89 19.69 18.97
C GLU A 422 -17.67 18.80 17.99
N HIS A 423 -17.10 18.50 16.81
CA HIS A 423 -17.77 17.73 15.78
C HIS A 423 -16.85 16.60 15.26
N ILE A 424 -16.53 15.65 16.13
CA ILE A 424 -15.71 14.47 15.81
C ILE A 424 -16.61 13.37 15.26
N VAL A 425 -16.27 12.85 14.07
CA VAL A 425 -17.07 11.82 13.40
C VAL A 425 -16.59 10.42 13.80
N LEU A 426 -17.46 9.62 14.41
CA LEU A 426 -17.22 8.19 14.64
C LEU A 426 -18.18 7.40 13.75
N MET A 427 -17.62 6.59 12.85
CA MET A 427 -18.38 5.86 11.84
C MET A 427 -18.17 4.36 11.95
N ASP A 428 -19.23 3.60 11.84
CA ASP A 428 -19.23 2.13 11.72
C ASP A 428 -19.70 1.69 10.32
N ALA A 429 -18.74 1.52 9.42
CA ALA A 429 -18.98 1.01 8.08
C ALA A 429 -18.89 -0.53 8.00
N SER A 430 -18.84 -1.24 9.14
CA SER A 430 -18.64 -2.70 9.20
C SER A 430 -19.74 -3.51 8.50
N LYS A 431 -20.91 -2.93 8.31
CA LYS A 431 -22.08 -3.54 7.63
C LYS A 431 -22.10 -3.30 6.12
N LEU A 432 -21.20 -2.48 5.57
CA LEU A 432 -21.14 -2.16 4.14
C LEU A 432 -20.31 -3.20 3.37
N GLY A 433 -20.53 -3.23 2.06
CA GLY A 433 -19.81 -4.09 1.13
C GLY A 433 -20.37 -5.50 1.02
N GLU A 434 -20.00 -6.16 -0.08
CA GLU A 434 -20.34 -7.54 -0.38
C GLU A 434 -19.14 -8.44 -0.13
N THR A 435 -19.33 -9.54 0.60
CA THR A 435 -18.29 -10.54 0.81
C THR A 435 -18.25 -11.51 -0.36
N ILE A 436 -17.18 -11.48 -1.14
CA ILE A 436 -16.91 -12.38 -2.25
C ILE A 436 -15.89 -13.45 -1.86
N LYS A 437 -15.95 -14.61 -2.52
CA LYS A 437 -15.00 -15.70 -2.32
C LYS A 437 -13.88 -15.58 -3.37
N GLU A 438 -12.64 -15.38 -2.94
CA GLU A 438 -11.45 -15.31 -3.79
C GLU A 438 -10.52 -16.49 -3.45
N GLY A 439 -10.60 -17.57 -4.23
CA GLY A 439 -9.88 -18.81 -3.95
C GLY A 439 -10.33 -19.46 -2.62
N LYS A 440 -9.39 -19.59 -1.66
CA LYS A 440 -9.66 -20.12 -0.31
C LYS A 440 -10.07 -19.03 0.69
N ASN A 441 -9.92 -17.76 0.34
CA ASN A 441 -10.15 -16.62 1.22
C ASN A 441 -11.48 -15.93 0.94
N GLN A 442 -11.99 -15.21 1.93
CA GLN A 442 -13.10 -14.28 1.78
C GLN A 442 -12.54 -12.86 1.71
N ARG A 443 -13.13 -12.05 0.83
CA ARG A 443 -12.81 -10.63 0.69
C ARG A 443 -14.09 -9.81 0.64
N THR A 444 -14.16 -8.72 1.38
CA THR A 444 -15.23 -7.75 1.28
C THR A 444 -14.86 -6.67 0.27
N VAL A 445 -15.78 -6.37 -0.64
CA VAL A 445 -15.61 -5.36 -1.70
C VAL A 445 -16.65 -4.29 -1.49
N LEU A 446 -16.20 -3.03 -1.40
CA LEU A 446 -17.10 -1.86 -1.40
C LEU A 446 -17.39 -1.44 -2.84
N THR A 447 -18.63 -1.06 -3.10
CA THR A 447 -19.01 -0.38 -4.33
C THR A 447 -18.55 1.09 -4.31
N ARG A 448 -18.48 1.74 -5.47
CA ARG A 448 -18.15 3.17 -5.56
C ARG A 448 -19.17 4.06 -4.82
N ASP A 449 -20.42 3.67 -4.81
CA ASP A 449 -21.48 4.40 -4.10
C ASP A 449 -21.31 4.28 -2.58
N GLU A 450 -20.91 3.11 -2.08
CA GLU A 450 -20.61 2.92 -0.66
C GLU A 450 -19.34 3.70 -0.24
N GLU A 451 -18.29 3.72 -1.08
CA GLU A 451 -17.12 4.57 -0.87
C GLU A 451 -17.52 6.05 -0.79
N ALA A 452 -18.32 6.54 -1.74
CA ALA A 452 -18.81 7.91 -1.78
C ALA A 452 -19.66 8.24 -0.55
N ARG A 453 -20.56 7.34 -0.15
CA ARG A 453 -21.38 7.49 1.06
C ARG A 453 -20.54 7.65 2.33
N ILE A 454 -19.48 6.84 2.49
CA ILE A 454 -18.54 6.97 3.63
C ILE A 454 -17.89 8.36 3.62
N VAL A 455 -17.36 8.76 2.46
CA VAL A 455 -16.62 10.03 2.32
C VAL A 455 -17.54 11.24 2.55
N GLU A 456 -18.70 11.26 1.92
CA GLU A 456 -19.68 12.36 2.06
C GLU A 456 -20.20 12.49 3.48
N THR A 457 -20.63 11.38 4.10
CA THR A 457 -21.11 11.36 5.49
C THR A 457 -20.03 11.85 6.46
N PHE A 458 -18.77 11.41 6.26
CA PHE A 458 -17.67 11.82 7.12
C PHE A 458 -17.32 13.31 6.95
N ASN A 459 -17.20 13.79 5.72
CA ASN A 459 -16.81 15.18 5.44
C ASN A 459 -17.92 16.19 5.78
N SER A 460 -19.20 15.81 5.58
CA SER A 460 -20.35 16.64 5.97
C SER A 460 -20.60 16.65 7.48
N LYS A 461 -19.89 15.80 8.25
CA LYS A 461 -20.09 15.63 9.69
C LYS A 461 -21.57 15.33 10.02
N THR A 462 -22.16 14.38 9.32
CA THR A 462 -23.58 14.03 9.45
C THR A 462 -23.75 12.79 10.32
N ALA A 463 -24.63 12.86 11.32
CA ALA A 463 -25.06 11.68 12.05
C ALA A 463 -26.09 10.89 11.21
N VAL A 464 -25.81 9.60 11.02
CA VAL A 464 -26.68 8.68 10.27
C VAL A 464 -26.90 7.45 11.12
N GLU A 465 -28.16 7.07 11.29
CA GLU A 465 -28.54 5.91 12.08
C GLU A 465 -27.75 4.66 11.69
N ASP A 466 -27.24 3.91 12.66
CA ASP A 466 -26.43 2.69 12.51
C ASP A 466 -25.14 2.83 11.68
N LEU A 467 -24.78 4.05 11.24
CA LEU A 467 -23.58 4.30 10.45
C LEU A 467 -22.62 5.29 11.12
N SER A 468 -23.12 6.45 11.56
CA SER A 468 -22.22 7.50 12.09
C SER A 468 -22.87 8.31 13.19
N VAL A 469 -22.02 8.76 14.13
CA VAL A 469 -22.36 9.75 15.15
C VAL A 469 -21.35 10.90 15.08
N VAL A 470 -21.81 12.07 15.49
CA VAL A 470 -20.97 13.27 15.64
C VAL A 470 -20.96 13.61 17.12
N VAL A 471 -19.78 13.64 17.71
CA VAL A 471 -19.60 13.76 19.16
C VAL A 471 -18.53 14.81 19.51
N SER A 472 -18.64 15.41 20.68
CA SER A 472 -17.63 16.31 21.23
C SER A 472 -16.49 15.55 21.92
N LYS A 473 -15.40 16.25 22.19
CA LYS A 473 -14.27 15.71 22.96
C LYS A 473 -14.68 15.35 24.39
N GLU A 474 -15.64 16.11 25.00
CA GLU A 474 -16.19 15.86 26.33
C GLU A 474 -16.95 14.54 26.39
N GLU A 475 -17.80 14.27 25.39
CA GLU A 475 -18.54 13.02 25.27
C GLU A 475 -17.59 11.82 25.11
N ILE A 476 -16.51 11.99 24.32
CA ILE A 476 -15.47 10.95 24.18
C ILE A 476 -14.75 10.72 25.50
N ALA A 477 -14.38 11.78 26.20
CA ALA A 477 -13.74 11.67 27.52
C ALA A 477 -14.66 10.97 28.53
N ALA A 478 -15.96 11.30 28.55
CA ALA A 478 -16.95 10.67 29.43
C ALA A 478 -17.11 9.17 29.18
N LYS A 479 -16.89 8.70 27.94
CA LYS A 479 -16.89 7.28 27.56
C LYS A 479 -15.49 6.65 27.54
N ASN A 480 -14.63 7.11 28.46
CA ASN A 480 -13.28 6.55 28.68
C ASN A 480 -12.40 6.57 27.44
N TYR A 481 -12.54 7.61 26.62
CA TYR A 481 -11.81 7.81 25.35
C TYR A 481 -12.03 6.69 24.35
N SER A 482 -13.18 6.06 24.32
CA SER A 482 -13.54 5.10 23.28
C SER A 482 -13.86 5.81 21.97
N PHE A 483 -13.34 5.30 20.85
CA PHE A 483 -13.59 5.79 19.49
C PHE A 483 -14.54 4.87 18.70
N SER A 484 -15.21 3.93 19.37
CA SER A 484 -16.17 3.02 18.73
C SER A 484 -17.54 3.69 18.60
N ALA A 485 -17.99 3.92 17.38
CA ALA A 485 -19.30 4.53 17.09
C ALA A 485 -20.46 3.81 17.80
N GLY A 486 -20.43 2.49 17.86
CA GLY A 486 -21.47 1.67 18.51
C GLY A 486 -21.71 1.97 19.98
N GLN A 487 -20.76 2.65 20.68
CA GLN A 487 -20.99 3.09 22.07
C GLN A 487 -21.77 4.40 22.18
N TYR A 488 -22.00 5.07 21.06
CA TYR A 488 -22.68 6.38 20.99
C TYR A 488 -24.01 6.31 20.27
N PHE A 489 -24.32 5.20 19.59
CA PHE A 489 -25.66 4.99 19.02
C PHE A 489 -26.70 4.95 20.13
N GLU A 490 -27.85 5.57 19.88
CA GLU A 490 -29.00 5.46 20.77
C GLU A 490 -29.54 4.04 20.73
N MET A 491 -29.72 3.43 21.90
CA MET A 491 -30.42 2.16 21.99
C MET A 491 -31.89 2.41 21.72
N LYS A 492 -32.37 1.99 20.55
CA LYS A 492 -33.81 1.89 20.31
C LYS A 492 -34.35 0.72 21.14
N ILE A 493 -35.09 1.05 22.16
CA ILE A 493 -35.92 0.05 22.85
C ILE A 493 -37.14 -0.13 21.98
N GLU A 494 -37.15 -1.14 21.13
CA GLU A 494 -38.40 -1.56 20.47
C GLU A 494 -39.29 -2.18 21.55
N TYR A 495 -40.29 -1.43 21.94
CA TYR A 495 -41.37 -2.01 22.76
C TYR A 495 -42.15 -2.96 21.86
N VAL A 496 -41.99 -4.23 22.08
CA VAL A 496 -42.86 -5.23 21.46
C VAL A 496 -44.19 -5.14 22.19
N ASP A 497 -45.18 -4.64 21.49
CA ASP A 497 -46.56 -4.56 22.02
C ASP A 497 -47.14 -5.99 22.03
N ILE A 498 -46.90 -6.70 23.11
CA ILE A 498 -47.43 -8.06 23.34
C ILE A 498 -48.33 -8.04 24.56
N SER A 499 -49.40 -8.84 24.51
CA SER A 499 -50.26 -9.01 25.67
C SER A 499 -49.49 -9.68 26.84
N ALA A 500 -50.00 -9.51 28.08
CA ALA A 500 -49.41 -10.16 29.23
C ALA A 500 -49.38 -11.71 29.08
N GLU A 501 -50.40 -12.27 28.46
CA GLU A 501 -50.48 -13.70 28.18
C GLU A 501 -49.47 -14.16 27.13
N GLU A 502 -49.24 -13.36 26.06
CA GLU A 502 -48.20 -13.64 25.06
C GLU A 502 -46.78 -13.52 25.64
N PHE A 503 -46.58 -12.55 26.55
CA PHE A 503 -45.30 -12.40 27.27
C PHE A 503 -45.01 -13.60 28.15
N GLU A 504 -46.00 -14.04 28.97
CA GLU A 504 -45.87 -15.22 29.81
C GLU A 504 -45.62 -16.50 28.98
N ALA A 505 -46.30 -16.66 27.85
CA ALA A 505 -46.08 -17.81 26.98
C ALA A 505 -44.67 -17.84 26.40
N LYS A 506 -44.16 -16.68 25.92
CA LYS A 506 -42.76 -16.58 25.43
C LYS A 506 -41.72 -16.80 26.52
N MET A 507 -41.97 -16.27 27.72
CA MET A 507 -41.08 -16.51 28.86
C MET A 507 -40.99 -17.99 29.22
N GLN A 508 -42.11 -18.69 29.19
CA GLN A 508 -42.16 -20.11 29.46
C GLN A 508 -41.47 -20.94 28.37
N GLU A 509 -41.59 -20.53 27.09
CA GLU A 509 -40.84 -21.13 25.98
C GLU A 509 -39.32 -20.93 26.13
N PHE A 510 -38.90 -19.72 26.47
CA PHE A 510 -37.46 -19.43 26.71
C PHE A 510 -36.91 -20.20 27.90
N GLU A 511 -37.64 -20.32 29.03
CA GLU A 511 -37.25 -21.08 30.21
C GLU A 511 -37.12 -22.57 29.87
N THR A 512 -38.07 -23.11 29.09
CA THR A 512 -38.03 -24.49 28.63
C THR A 512 -36.81 -24.76 27.75
N THR A 513 -36.58 -23.85 26.78
CA THR A 513 -35.43 -23.93 25.85
C THR A 513 -34.11 -23.84 26.58
N LEU A 514 -33.96 -22.88 27.50
CA LEU A 514 -32.74 -22.72 28.32
C LEU A 514 -32.50 -23.96 29.20
N THR A 515 -33.54 -24.48 29.81
CA THR A 515 -33.43 -25.70 30.63
C THR A 515 -32.97 -26.89 29.78
N GLY A 516 -33.51 -27.03 28.57
CA GLY A 516 -33.06 -28.03 27.59
C GLY A 516 -31.59 -27.90 27.23
N LEU A 517 -31.17 -26.69 26.89
CA LEU A 517 -29.77 -26.38 26.51
C LEU A 517 -28.79 -26.63 27.69
N PHE A 518 -29.18 -26.30 28.91
CA PHE A 518 -28.36 -26.61 30.10
C PHE A 518 -28.26 -28.12 30.35
N ALA A 519 -29.35 -28.86 30.14
CA ALA A 519 -29.32 -30.32 30.26
C ALA A 519 -28.42 -30.96 29.20
N GLU A 520 -28.51 -30.51 27.96
CA GLU A 520 -27.64 -30.93 26.85
C GLU A 520 -26.17 -30.57 27.10
N GLY A 521 -25.89 -29.34 27.56
CA GLY A 521 -24.55 -28.92 27.96
C GLY A 521 -23.95 -29.78 29.06
N ASN A 522 -24.72 -30.10 30.07
CA ASN A 522 -24.28 -31.01 31.17
C ASN A 522 -24.02 -32.44 30.66
N ALA A 523 -24.86 -32.94 29.76
CA ALA A 523 -24.65 -34.26 29.15
C ALA A 523 -23.37 -34.33 28.31
N LEU A 524 -23.14 -33.30 27.50
CA LEU A 524 -21.90 -33.14 26.69
C LEU A 524 -20.66 -33.04 27.59
N ASP A 525 -20.74 -32.31 28.70
CA ASP A 525 -19.64 -32.17 29.67
C ASP A 525 -19.27 -33.52 30.32
N VAL A 526 -20.26 -34.34 30.63
CA VAL A 526 -20.08 -35.71 31.14
C VAL A 526 -19.43 -36.61 30.08
N GLU A 527 -19.90 -36.52 28.84
CA GLU A 527 -19.35 -37.34 27.74
C GLU A 527 -17.90 -36.95 27.41
N ILE A 528 -17.59 -35.66 27.36
CA ILE A 528 -16.20 -35.15 27.17
C ILE A 528 -15.30 -35.64 28.28
N LYS A 529 -15.74 -35.56 29.55
CA LYS A 529 -14.98 -36.06 30.72
C LYS A 529 -14.76 -37.57 30.67
N LYS A 530 -15.73 -38.34 30.17
CA LYS A 530 -15.61 -39.76 29.96
C LYS A 530 -14.61 -40.12 28.88
N GLN A 531 -14.67 -39.42 27.72
CA GLN A 531 -13.72 -39.61 26.62
C GLN A 531 -12.29 -39.23 27.03
N LEU A 532 -12.11 -38.10 27.73
CA LEU A 532 -10.80 -37.71 28.27
C LEU A 532 -10.19 -38.74 29.21
N LYS A 533 -11.01 -39.37 30.08
CA LYS A 533 -10.55 -40.46 30.96
C LYS A 533 -10.19 -41.75 30.21
N GLY A 534 -10.73 -41.94 29.00
CA GLY A 534 -10.44 -43.08 28.12
C GLY A 534 -9.16 -42.95 27.30
N LEU A 535 -8.58 -41.76 27.21
CA LEU A 535 -7.34 -41.53 26.48
C LEU A 535 -6.17 -42.14 27.25
N LYS A 536 -5.54 -43.17 26.66
CA LYS A 536 -4.28 -43.74 27.12
C LYS A 536 -3.17 -43.26 26.23
N TYR A 537 -2.07 -42.81 26.83
CA TYR A 537 -0.84 -42.56 26.12
C TYR A 537 -0.29 -43.91 25.64
N GLY A 538 -0.25 -44.13 24.29
CA GLY A 538 0.31 -45.31 23.67
C GLY A 538 1.78 -45.21 23.38
#